data_8f16366a923096daf013c10a2e2875cf
#
_entry.id   8f16366a923096daf013c10a2e2875cf
#
_cell.length_a   1.000
_cell.length_b   1.000
_cell.length_c   1.000
_cell.angle_alpha   90.00
_cell.angle_beta   90.00
_cell.angle_gamma   90.00
#
_symmetry.space_group_name_H-M   'P 1'
#
loop_
_entity.id
_entity.type
_entity.pdbx_description
1 polymer ?
#
loop_
_entity_poly.entity_id
_entity_poly.type
_entity_poly.pdbx_seq_one_letter_code
_entity_poly.pdbx_strand_id
1 'polypeptide(L)'
;MAEVNSYPLDHHHNYLDVEDCSHIYRYCNGKQFEAATKLDLCEFFNLRASLVPVRILDGEKQRMCYLIRQLLKHCVPAISEMKKPWLKGILAACKISESYYKSHYNDVDEKSGSEANKEFFQTVKNIMRM
;
A
#
# COMPACT_ATOMS: atom_id res chain seq x y z
N MET A 1 -1.17 -19.66 -23.36
CA MET A 1 -1.10 -18.78 -23.06
C MET A 1 -1.03 -18.46 -22.49
N ALA A 2 -1.28 -18.76 -22.77
CA ALA A 2 -1.25 -17.87 -22.33
C ALA A 2 -1.24 -17.65 -21.80
N GLU A 3 -1.44 -17.74 -21.96
CA GLU A 3 -1.37 -16.97 -21.50
C GLU A 3 -1.34 -16.63 -20.92
N VAL A 4 -1.31 -17.10 -21.24
CA VAL A 4 -1.24 -16.29 -20.74
C VAL A 4 -1.25 -15.92 -20.17
N ASN A 5 -1.29 -15.91 -20.26
CA ASN A 5 -1.35 -15.08 -19.74
C ASN A 5 -1.62 -14.77 -19.24
N SER A 6 -1.77 -14.89 -19.35
CA SER A 6 -2.07 -14.12 -18.93
C SER A 6 -2.25 -13.85 -18.35
N TYR A 7 -2.31 -13.70 -18.49
CA TYR A 7 -2.50 -12.91 -18.03
C TYR A 7 -2.95 -12.45 -17.74
N PRO A 8 -2.99 -12.54 -17.85
CA PRO A 8 -3.44 -11.71 -17.64
C PRO A 8 -3.77 -11.34 -17.31
N LEU A 9 -3.86 -11.37 -17.48
CA LEU A 9 -4.18 -10.71 -17.18
C LEU A 9 -4.31 -10.43 -16.67
N ASP A 10 -4.35 -10.68 -16.81
CA ASP A 10 -4.42 -10.25 -16.44
C ASP A 10 -3.94 -9.92 -15.99
N HIS A 11 -3.74 -9.95 -16.24
CA HIS A 11 -3.33 -9.57 -16.04
C HIS A 11 -2.98 -9.20 -15.73
N HIS A 12 -3.13 -9.87 -15.55
CA HIS A 12 -2.93 -8.96 -15.48
C HIS A 12 -3.14 -7.58 -15.04
N HIS A 13 -3.77 -7.45 -14.29
CA HIS A 13 -3.95 -6.04 -14.04
C HIS A 13 -3.16 -5.65 -12.83
N ASN A 14 -2.42 -4.54 -12.89
CA ASN A 14 -1.77 -3.96 -11.72
C ASN A 14 -2.73 -2.98 -11.09
N TYR A 15 -2.94 -3.11 -9.77
CA TYR A 15 -3.64 -2.09 -8.99
C TYR A 15 -2.75 -0.86 -8.86
N LEU A 16 -1.45 -1.07 -8.62
CA LEU A 16 -0.47 0.00 -8.56
C LEU A 16 0.57 -0.24 -9.66
N ASP A 17 1.00 0.84 -10.33
CA ASP A 17 2.01 0.69 -11.36
C ASP A 17 3.41 0.54 -10.74
N VAL A 18 4.39 0.24 -11.59
CA VAL A 18 5.76 -0.01 -11.15
C VAL A 18 6.36 1.24 -10.50
N GLU A 19 6.00 2.41 -11.00
CA GLU A 19 6.53 3.66 -10.47
C GLU A 19 6.02 3.93 -9.06
N ASP A 20 4.73 3.71 -8.82
CA ASP A 20 4.16 3.84 -7.48
C ASP A 20 4.82 2.87 -6.52
N CYS A 21 5.01 1.62 -6.94
CA CYS A 21 5.70 0.62 -6.12
C CYS A 21 7.13 1.03 -5.81
N SER A 22 7.82 1.61 -6.78
CA SER A 22 9.19 2.09 -6.58
C SER A 22 9.26 3.17 -5.54
N HIS A 23 8.30 4.09 -5.53
CA HIS A 23 8.25 5.16 -4.53
C HIS A 23 7.97 4.62 -3.14
N ILE A 24 7.04 3.68 -3.02
CA ILE A 24 6.76 3.04 -1.73
C ILE A 24 8.03 2.34 -1.23
N TYR A 25 8.70 1.60 -2.09
CA TYR A 25 9.95 0.92 -1.73
C TYR A 25 10.98 1.92 -1.23
N ARG A 26 11.17 3.00 -1.99
CA ARG A 26 12.19 4.01 -1.67
C ARG A 26 11.96 4.65 -0.30
N TYR A 27 10.73 4.97 0.04
CA TYR A 27 10.43 5.77 1.23
C TYR A 27 10.02 4.96 2.45
N CYS A 28 9.53 3.75 2.26
CA CYS A 28 8.92 3.00 3.36
C CYS A 28 9.62 1.68 3.69
N ASN A 29 10.47 1.17 2.79
CA ASN A 29 11.10 -0.13 3.00
C ASN A 29 12.00 -0.10 4.22
N GLY A 30 11.80 -1.04 5.14
CA GLY A 30 12.56 -1.10 6.38
C GLY A 30 12.11 -0.08 7.42
N LYS A 31 11.07 0.71 7.13
CA LYS A 31 10.56 1.74 8.05
C LYS A 31 9.14 1.41 8.52
N GLN A 32 8.20 1.26 7.61
CA GLN A 32 6.84 0.87 7.96
C GLN A 32 6.66 -0.64 7.86
N PHE A 33 7.48 -1.30 7.08
CA PHE A 33 7.49 -2.77 6.99
C PHE A 33 8.93 -3.26 6.97
N GLU A 34 9.08 -4.55 7.28
CA GLU A 34 10.39 -5.19 7.25
C GLU A 34 10.99 -5.06 5.86
N ALA A 35 12.32 -4.91 5.82
CA ALA A 35 13.02 -4.75 4.54
C ALA A 35 12.72 -5.94 3.62
N ALA A 36 12.37 -5.63 2.39
CA ALA A 36 12.02 -6.62 1.37
C ALA A 36 12.65 -6.17 0.05
N THR A 37 12.62 -7.03 -0.97
CA THR A 37 13.04 -6.61 -2.30
C THR A 37 11.95 -5.74 -2.93
N LYS A 38 12.33 -4.95 -3.91
CA LYS A 38 11.35 -4.13 -4.64
C LYS A 38 10.29 -5.02 -5.30
N LEU A 39 10.71 -6.16 -5.84
CA LEU A 39 9.77 -7.09 -6.48
C LEU A 39 8.76 -7.63 -5.47
N ASP A 40 9.22 -8.09 -4.31
CA ASP A 40 8.32 -8.61 -3.28
C ASP A 40 7.33 -7.55 -2.82
N LEU A 41 7.80 -6.32 -2.66
CA LEU A 41 6.95 -5.22 -2.26
C LEU A 41 5.90 -4.91 -3.32
N CYS A 42 6.30 -4.89 -4.58
CA CYS A 42 5.38 -4.65 -5.69
C CYS A 42 4.31 -5.75 -5.78
N GLU A 43 4.72 -7.01 -5.62
CA GLU A 43 3.78 -8.11 -5.63
C GLU A 43 2.80 -8.02 -4.47
N PHE A 44 3.30 -7.64 -3.29
CA PHE A 44 2.46 -7.47 -2.09
C PHE A 44 1.37 -6.43 -2.33
N PHE A 45 1.76 -5.24 -2.81
CA PHE A 45 0.80 -4.16 -3.01
C PHE A 45 -0.15 -4.40 -4.18
N ASN A 46 0.19 -5.33 -5.06
CA ASN A 46 -0.69 -5.73 -6.16
C ASN A 46 -1.46 -7.01 -5.85
N LEU A 47 -1.42 -7.46 -4.60
CA LEU A 47 -2.15 -8.64 -4.11
C LEU A 47 -1.74 -9.92 -4.82
N ARG A 48 -0.47 -10.03 -5.19
CA ARG A 48 0.07 -11.25 -5.77
C ARG A 48 0.85 -12.01 -4.72
N ALA A 49 0.93 -13.32 -4.90
CA ALA A 49 1.71 -14.15 -4.02
C ALA A 49 3.20 -13.82 -4.15
N SER A 50 3.88 -13.73 -3.02
CA SER A 50 5.31 -13.48 -2.97
C SER A 50 5.97 -14.62 -2.23
N LEU A 51 7.23 -14.93 -2.58
CA LEU A 51 7.99 -15.93 -1.87
C LEU A 51 8.31 -15.51 -0.44
N VAL A 52 8.46 -14.20 -0.23
CA VAL A 52 8.76 -13.64 1.09
C VAL A 52 7.63 -12.69 1.46
N PRO A 53 6.86 -13.00 2.52
CA PRO A 53 5.76 -12.11 2.92
C PRO A 53 6.32 -10.77 3.40
N VAL A 54 5.61 -9.69 3.05
CA VAL A 54 5.93 -8.36 3.56
C VAL A 54 5.21 -8.21 4.90
N ARG A 55 5.92 -7.77 5.94
CA ARG A 55 5.38 -7.67 7.29
C ARG A 55 5.44 -6.25 7.79
N ILE A 56 4.33 -5.79 8.35
CA ILE A 56 4.23 -4.45 8.93
C ILE A 56 5.01 -4.44 10.25
N LEU A 57 5.84 -3.43 10.44
CA LEU A 57 6.59 -3.29 11.69
C LEU A 57 5.66 -2.88 12.83
N ASP A 58 6.04 -3.27 14.05
CA ASP A 58 5.26 -2.93 15.23
C ASP A 58 5.14 -1.42 15.36
N GLY A 59 3.94 -0.96 15.68
CA GLY A 59 3.68 0.46 15.85
C GLY A 59 3.40 1.22 14.56
N GLU A 60 3.44 0.57 13.40
CA GLU A 60 3.23 1.23 12.11
C GLU A 60 1.83 1.04 11.53
N LYS A 61 0.96 0.30 12.21
CA LYS A 61 -0.35 -0.04 11.67
C LYS A 61 -1.20 1.19 11.35
N GLN A 62 -1.17 2.19 12.22
CA GLN A 62 -1.92 3.43 12.04
C GLN A 62 -1.43 4.18 10.78
N ARG A 63 -0.13 4.29 10.63
CA ARG A 63 0.47 4.94 9.45
C ARG A 63 0.16 4.17 8.17
N MET A 64 0.14 2.83 8.26
CA MET A 64 -0.25 2.02 7.11
C MET A 64 -1.69 2.27 6.68
N CYS A 65 -2.60 2.49 7.63
CA CYS A 65 -3.99 2.82 7.28
C CYS A 65 -4.04 4.12 6.46
N TYR A 66 -3.26 5.11 6.84
CA TYR A 66 -3.20 6.36 6.09
C TYR A 66 -2.62 6.14 4.69
N LEU A 67 -1.52 5.39 4.59
CA LEU A 67 -0.91 5.10 3.28
C LEU A 67 -1.90 4.37 2.37
N ILE A 68 -2.57 3.36 2.90
CA ILE A 68 -3.57 2.59 2.14
C ILE A 68 -4.66 3.51 1.63
N ARG A 69 -5.14 4.43 2.47
CA ARG A 69 -6.19 5.39 2.07
C ARG A 69 -5.73 6.26 0.91
N GLN A 70 -4.50 6.76 0.99
CA GLN A 70 -3.97 7.63 -0.06
C GLN A 70 -3.72 6.85 -1.36
N LEU A 71 -3.22 5.63 -1.28
CA LEU A 71 -3.06 4.78 -2.45
C LEU A 71 -4.41 4.49 -3.10
N LEU A 72 -5.42 4.20 -2.29
CA LEU A 72 -6.77 3.95 -2.81
C LEU A 72 -7.32 5.15 -3.55
N LYS A 73 -7.10 6.35 -3.02
CA LYS A 73 -7.62 7.59 -3.62
C LYS A 73 -6.87 8.01 -4.87
N HIS A 74 -5.55 7.82 -4.89
CA HIS A 74 -4.71 8.47 -5.91
C HIS A 74 -4.03 7.52 -6.87
N CYS A 75 -3.85 6.26 -6.50
CA CYS A 75 -3.05 5.32 -7.30
C CYS A 75 -3.88 4.18 -7.88
N VAL A 76 -4.77 3.59 -7.08
CA VAL A 76 -5.63 2.51 -7.58
C VAL A 76 -6.61 3.12 -8.58
N PRO A 77 -6.77 2.49 -9.78
CA PRO A 77 -7.66 3.07 -10.79
C PRO A 77 -9.06 3.34 -10.28
N ALA A 78 -9.68 4.40 -10.78
CA ALA A 78 -10.96 4.90 -10.30
C ALA A 78 -12.15 3.99 -10.64
N ILE A 79 -11.91 2.83 -11.23
CA ILE A 79 -12.96 1.84 -11.55
C ILE A 79 -13.35 1.15 -10.25
N SER A 80 -14.64 1.25 -9.88
CA SER A 80 -15.11 0.73 -8.58
C SER A 80 -14.85 -0.75 -8.40
N GLU A 81 -14.85 -1.54 -9.48
CA GLU A 81 -14.54 -2.96 -9.42
C GLU A 81 -13.12 -3.24 -8.95
N MET A 82 -12.22 -2.27 -9.05
CA MET A 82 -10.83 -2.46 -8.61
C MET A 82 -10.61 -1.97 -7.19
N LYS A 83 -11.27 -0.87 -6.81
CA LYS A 83 -11.01 -0.24 -5.49
C LYS A 83 -11.43 -1.12 -4.33
N LYS A 84 -12.64 -1.66 -4.36
CA LYS A 84 -13.13 -2.48 -3.24
C LYS A 84 -12.34 -3.77 -3.05
N PRO A 85 -12.09 -4.57 -4.11
CA PRO A 85 -11.29 -5.78 -3.93
C PRO A 85 -9.87 -5.48 -3.47
N TRP A 86 -9.28 -4.39 -3.97
CA TRP A 86 -7.92 -4.03 -3.56
C TRP A 86 -7.88 -3.68 -2.07
N LEU A 87 -8.80 -2.79 -1.63
CA LEU A 87 -8.83 -2.39 -0.22
C LEU A 87 -9.01 -3.59 0.69
N LYS A 88 -9.97 -4.45 0.37
CA LYS A 88 -10.24 -5.64 1.16
C LYS A 88 -9.03 -6.56 1.20
N GLY A 89 -8.40 -6.78 0.05
CA GLY A 89 -7.24 -7.65 -0.05
C GLY A 89 -6.02 -7.12 0.67
N ILE A 90 -5.73 -5.82 0.54
CA ILE A 90 -4.54 -5.26 1.17
C ILE A 90 -4.71 -5.19 2.70
N LEU A 91 -5.91 -4.90 3.19
CA LEU A 91 -6.16 -4.92 4.62
C LEU A 91 -5.95 -6.32 5.19
N ALA A 92 -6.46 -7.35 4.50
CA ALA A 92 -6.24 -8.74 4.91
C ALA A 92 -4.75 -9.09 4.90
N ALA A 93 -4.03 -8.69 3.87
CA ALA A 93 -2.60 -8.96 3.77
C ALA A 93 -1.80 -8.27 4.88
N CYS A 94 -2.24 -7.09 5.30
CA CYS A 94 -1.60 -6.33 6.38
C CYS A 94 -2.10 -6.76 7.77
N LYS A 95 -3.09 -7.63 7.83
CA LYS A 95 -3.73 -8.07 9.08
C LYS A 95 -4.35 -6.89 9.83
N ILE A 96 -5.00 -6.01 9.09
CA ILE A 96 -5.71 -4.83 9.63
C ILE A 96 -7.20 -5.07 9.45
N SER A 97 -7.98 -4.94 10.51
CA SER A 97 -9.44 -5.07 10.40
C SER A 97 -10.03 -3.85 9.71
N GLU A 98 -11.19 -4.02 9.09
CA GLU A 98 -11.88 -2.91 8.45
C GLU A 98 -12.28 -1.83 9.47
N SER A 99 -12.68 -2.24 10.67
CA SER A 99 -13.05 -1.27 11.69
C SER A 99 -11.85 -0.46 12.18
N TYR A 100 -10.69 -1.09 12.35
CA TYR A 100 -9.47 -0.37 12.69
C TYR A 100 -9.12 0.64 11.59
N TYR A 101 -9.16 0.20 10.35
CA TYR A 101 -8.86 1.07 9.20
C TYR A 101 -9.79 2.29 9.18
N LYS A 102 -11.10 2.07 9.31
CA LYS A 102 -12.08 3.17 9.29
C LYS A 102 -11.86 4.15 10.42
N SER A 103 -11.40 3.67 11.57
CA SER A 103 -11.16 4.53 12.73
C SER A 103 -9.87 5.33 12.62
N HIS A 104 -8.89 4.87 11.82
CA HIS A 104 -7.53 5.41 11.89
C HIS A 104 -6.96 5.96 10.60
N TYR A 105 -7.63 5.82 9.46
CA TYR A 105 -7.01 6.25 8.19
C TYR A 105 -6.84 7.76 8.06
N ASN A 106 -7.44 8.55 8.95
CA ASN A 106 -7.31 10.00 8.95
C ASN A 106 -6.46 10.53 10.11
N ASP A 107 -5.82 9.65 10.88
CA ASP A 107 -5.07 10.07 12.07
C ASP A 107 -3.75 10.77 11.73
N VAL A 108 -3.23 10.54 10.54
CA VAL A 108 -1.97 11.13 10.09
C VAL A 108 -2.28 12.40 9.31
N ASP A 109 -1.75 13.54 9.77
CA ASP A 109 -1.89 14.81 9.06
C ASP A 109 -0.73 15.73 9.45
N GLU A 110 -0.66 16.90 8.82
CA GLU A 110 0.43 17.85 9.07
C GLU A 110 0.35 18.49 10.46
N LYS A 111 -0.79 18.38 11.12
CA LYS A 111 -1.01 18.94 12.45
C LYS A 111 -1.00 17.88 13.54
N SER A 112 -0.58 16.68 13.19
CA SER A 112 -0.53 15.58 14.14
C SER A 112 0.37 15.93 15.33
N GLY A 113 0.00 15.49 16.53
CA GLY A 113 0.84 15.68 17.71
C GLY A 113 2.09 14.82 17.71
N SER A 114 2.16 13.81 16.85
CA SER A 114 3.27 12.88 16.76
C SER A 114 4.24 13.32 15.67
N GLU A 115 5.52 13.47 16.00
CA GLU A 115 6.55 13.78 15.01
C GLU A 115 6.63 12.69 13.94
N ALA A 116 6.51 11.42 14.33
CA ALA A 116 6.53 10.30 13.38
C ALA A 116 5.38 10.42 12.38
N ASN A 117 4.20 10.82 12.84
CA ASN A 117 3.05 11.00 11.94
C ASN A 117 3.23 12.21 11.03
N LYS A 118 3.79 13.31 11.55
CA LYS A 118 4.07 14.48 10.71
C LYS A 118 5.05 14.14 9.59
N GLU A 119 6.10 13.44 9.94
CA GLU A 119 7.10 12.99 8.96
C GLU A 119 6.46 12.06 7.93
N PHE A 120 5.61 11.16 8.39
CA PHE A 120 4.96 10.22 7.49
C PHE A 120 3.98 10.92 6.56
N PHE A 121 3.28 11.94 7.05
CA PHE A 121 2.43 12.75 6.18
C PHE A 121 3.23 13.31 5.02
N GLN A 122 4.41 13.87 5.31
CA GLN A 122 5.29 14.40 4.28
C GLN A 122 5.82 13.30 3.36
N THR A 123 6.18 12.16 3.94
CA THR A 123 6.64 10.99 3.18
C THR A 123 5.59 10.57 2.15
N VAL A 124 4.33 10.49 2.55
CA VAL A 124 3.26 10.08 1.63
C VAL A 124 3.06 11.12 0.54
N LYS A 125 3.17 12.41 0.85
CA LYS A 125 3.12 13.43 -0.19
C LYS A 125 4.22 13.22 -1.23
N ASN A 126 5.41 12.83 -0.79
CA ASN A 126 6.51 12.53 -1.70
C ASN A 126 6.20 11.30 -2.57
N ILE A 127 5.63 10.25 -1.96
CA ILE A 127 5.23 9.05 -2.70
C ILE A 127 4.20 9.40 -3.77
N MET A 128 3.21 10.21 -3.42
CA MET A 128 2.13 10.60 -4.34
C MET A 128 2.56 11.71 -5.29
N ARG A 129 3.71 12.31 -5.08
CA ARG A 129 4.23 13.40 -5.91
C ARG A 129 3.29 14.62 -5.87
N MET A 130 2.77 14.89 -4.68
CA MET A 130 1.87 16.04 -4.46
C MET A 130 2.63 17.26 -3.97
#